data_30713dd96103f4ba7984350ec63fded6
#
_entry.id   30713dd96103f4ba7984350ec63fded6
#
_cell.length_a   1.000
_cell.length_b   1.000
_cell.length_c   1.000
_cell.angle_alpha   90.00
_cell.angle_beta   90.00
_cell.angle_gamma   90.00
#
_symmetry.space_group_name_H-M   'P 1'
#
loop_
_entity.id
_entity.type
_entity.pdbx_description
1 polymer ?
#
loop_
_entity_poly.entity_id
_entity_poly.type
_entity_poly.pdbx_seq_one_letter_code
_entity_poly.pdbx_strand_id
1 'polypeptide(L)'
;MFLDQTYCQNQDNSQRIYHKKGTKNIKEQPTERISINALGVQSINGKSFASFSDNTKTFEMMKFMITITIQNIENEELKSKLGKIMNNKNLELKNILNTVNDEKNYEKLLLALEILSEKSNTFKKLFERLVKNPLNFKTKSDQVLENLQKAMLSSYFMDKNLQHQLIMEIPIAVILDNYSVHHATVFTELCNILNMDLIHLPPYSPKYNPIEQVWRTIKAKISRKFITSIEQLKFIFENEFKQVINNESYWKNWLWKFL
;
A
#
# COMPACT_ATOMS: atom_id res chain seq x y z
N MET A 1 13.99 0.23 -7.12
CA MET A 1 13.23 0.89 -6.04
C MET A 1 13.16 0.00 -4.83
N PHE A 2 13.21 0.55 -3.63
CA PHE A 2 13.08 -0.17 -2.36
C PHE A 2 11.71 0.14 -1.77
N LEU A 3 10.90 -0.86 -1.56
CA LEU A 3 9.52 -0.76 -1.07
C LEU A 3 9.42 -1.35 0.33
N ASP A 4 8.65 -0.71 1.18
CA ASP A 4 8.32 -1.22 2.50
C ASP A 4 7.10 -0.53 3.09
N GLN A 5 6.57 -1.13 4.14
CA GLN A 5 5.46 -0.60 4.92
C GLN A 5 5.89 -0.33 6.36
N THR A 6 5.33 0.69 6.96
CA THR A 6 5.64 1.01 8.35
C THR A 6 4.41 1.43 9.14
N TYR A 7 4.38 1.01 10.39
CA TYR A 7 3.43 1.49 11.38
C TYR A 7 4.10 2.56 12.23
N CYS A 8 3.45 3.70 12.40
CA CYS A 8 3.95 4.81 13.19
C CYS A 8 2.89 5.33 14.15
N GLN A 9 3.28 5.67 15.37
CA GLN A 9 2.39 6.14 16.43
C GLN A 9 2.98 7.33 17.18
N ASN A 10 2.10 8.13 17.82
CA ASN A 10 2.50 9.31 18.57
C ASN A 10 3.16 8.99 19.93
N GLN A 11 2.95 7.79 20.46
CA GLN A 11 3.46 7.33 21.77
C GLN A 11 4.60 6.32 21.61
N ASP A 12 5.53 6.54 20.68
CA ASP A 12 6.68 5.65 20.52
C ASP A 12 7.73 5.91 21.60
N ASN A 13 7.93 4.93 22.48
CA ASN A 13 8.89 4.95 23.59
C ASN A 13 10.24 4.29 23.23
N SER A 14 10.52 4.06 21.95
CA SER A 14 11.70 3.32 21.50
C SER A 14 13.04 4.02 21.77
N GLN A 15 13.03 5.28 22.19
CA GLN A 15 14.27 6.03 22.47
C GLN A 15 14.78 5.79 23.88
N ARG A 16 15.96 5.20 23.99
CA ARG A 16 16.76 5.22 25.22
C ARG A 16 17.34 6.62 25.39
N ILE A 17 16.99 7.30 26.47
CA ILE A 17 17.53 8.61 26.82
C ILE A 17 18.49 8.40 28.02
N TYR A 18 19.73 8.85 27.85
CA TYR A 18 20.69 8.89 28.97
C TYR A 18 20.36 10.08 29.85
N HIS A 19 20.18 9.85 31.13
CA HIS A 19 19.97 10.89 32.13
C HIS A 19 20.80 10.61 33.40
N LYS A 20 20.97 11.63 34.21
CA LYS A 20 21.72 11.53 35.49
C LYS A 20 21.07 10.45 36.38
N LYS A 21 21.87 9.55 36.95
CA LYS A 21 21.41 8.51 37.86
C LYS A 21 20.60 9.15 39.02
N GLY A 22 19.40 8.65 39.27
CA GLY A 22 18.49 9.15 40.30
C GLY A 22 17.53 10.26 39.88
N THR A 23 17.56 10.74 38.61
CA THR A 23 16.57 11.68 38.10
C THR A 23 15.48 10.91 37.31
N LYS A 24 14.21 11.31 37.49
CA LYS A 24 13.11 10.81 36.65
C LYS A 24 13.01 11.67 35.38
N ASN A 25 13.09 11.06 34.23
CA ASN A 25 12.82 11.74 32.97
C ASN A 25 11.31 11.69 32.70
N ILE A 26 10.61 12.79 32.97
CA ILE A 26 9.19 12.91 32.75
C ILE A 26 9.02 13.46 31.34
N LYS A 27 8.53 12.62 30.41
CA LYS A 27 8.11 13.04 29.07
C LYS A 27 6.60 13.19 29.09
N GLU A 28 6.11 14.37 28.74
CA GLU A 28 4.70 14.56 28.45
C GLU A 28 4.32 13.71 27.25
N GLN A 29 3.26 12.91 27.40
CA GLN A 29 2.71 12.10 26.33
C GLN A 29 1.24 12.45 26.14
N PRO A 30 0.74 12.45 24.91
CA PRO A 30 -0.69 12.58 24.64
C PRO A 30 -1.47 11.46 25.35
N THR A 31 -2.65 11.77 25.85
CA THR A 31 -3.53 10.80 26.50
C THR A 31 -4.06 9.76 25.51
N GLU A 32 -4.29 10.17 24.28
CA GLU A 32 -4.79 9.27 23.22
C GLU A 32 -3.65 8.72 22.36
N ARG A 33 -3.75 7.42 22.07
CA ARG A 33 -2.85 6.73 21.15
C ARG A 33 -3.35 6.90 19.72
N ILE A 34 -2.58 7.61 18.93
CA ILE A 34 -2.85 7.86 17.51
C ILE A 34 -1.80 7.12 16.68
N SER A 35 -2.24 6.48 15.61
CA SER A 35 -1.33 5.71 14.74
C SER A 35 -1.72 5.83 13.27
N ILE A 36 -0.72 5.61 12.41
CA ILE A 36 -0.86 5.58 10.95
C ILE A 36 -0.11 4.37 10.38
N ASN A 37 -0.65 3.80 9.31
CA ASN A 37 0.09 2.92 8.43
C ASN A 37 0.57 3.72 7.22
N ALA A 38 1.82 3.55 6.84
CA ALA A 38 2.38 4.18 5.66
C ALA A 38 3.05 3.12 4.77
N LEU A 39 2.83 3.26 3.47
CA LEU A 39 3.52 2.55 2.42
C LEU A 39 4.50 3.53 1.78
N GLY A 40 5.73 3.11 1.57
CA GLY A 40 6.75 3.98 1.00
C GLY A 40 7.62 3.29 -0.03
N VAL A 41 8.12 4.09 -0.95
CA VAL A 41 9.11 3.68 -1.93
C VAL A 41 10.27 4.67 -1.94
N GLN A 42 11.48 4.11 -1.88
CA GLN A 42 12.73 4.84 -2.09
C GLN A 42 13.31 4.43 -3.42
N SER A 43 13.45 5.37 -4.34
CA SER A 43 13.99 5.13 -5.67
C SER A 43 15.42 5.63 -5.80
N ILE A 44 16.22 4.96 -6.61
CA ILE A 44 17.55 5.43 -7.00
C ILE A 44 17.43 6.46 -8.14
N ASN A 45 16.69 6.10 -9.20
CA ASN A 45 16.59 6.89 -10.44
C ASN A 45 15.17 7.44 -10.72
N GLY A 46 14.20 7.15 -9.86
CA GLY A 46 12.81 7.56 -10.02
C GLY A 46 12.31 8.37 -8.83
N LYS A 47 11.00 8.57 -8.75
CA LYS A 47 10.37 9.31 -7.66
C LYS A 47 10.26 8.47 -6.40
N SER A 48 10.71 9.04 -5.28
CA SER A 48 10.53 8.50 -3.94
C SER A 48 9.35 9.19 -3.26
N PHE A 49 8.42 8.42 -2.70
CA PHE A 49 7.26 8.97 -2.00
C PHE A 49 6.72 7.97 -0.98
N ALA A 50 5.84 8.46 -0.11
CA ALA A 50 5.07 7.64 0.81
C ALA A 50 3.59 8.03 0.74
N SER A 51 2.71 7.09 1.02
CA SER A 51 1.27 7.30 1.15
C SER A 51 0.74 6.63 2.41
N PHE A 52 -0.37 7.15 2.94
CA PHE A 52 -1.05 6.53 4.08
C PHE A 52 -2.06 5.51 3.59
N SER A 53 -2.23 4.46 4.39
CA SER A 53 -3.12 3.36 4.11
C SER A 53 -3.93 3.02 5.36
N ASP A 54 -5.19 2.64 5.18
CA ASP A 54 -6.05 2.20 6.29
C ASP A 54 -5.57 0.87 6.88
N ASN A 55 -4.94 0.05 6.06
CA ASN A 55 -4.38 -1.24 6.45
C ASN A 55 -3.21 -1.64 5.54
N THR A 56 -2.55 -2.75 5.88
CA THR A 56 -1.40 -3.30 5.13
C THR A 56 -1.77 -4.54 4.30
N LYS A 57 -3.04 -4.66 3.89
CA LYS A 57 -3.52 -5.79 3.11
C LYS A 57 -3.17 -5.68 1.63
N THR A 58 -3.34 -6.79 0.92
CA THR A 58 -3.00 -6.93 -0.51
C THR A 58 -3.59 -5.83 -1.38
N PHE A 59 -4.85 -5.42 -1.14
CA PHE A 59 -5.51 -4.42 -1.95
C PHE A 59 -4.85 -3.04 -1.85
N GLU A 60 -4.50 -2.59 -0.65
CA GLU A 60 -3.80 -1.32 -0.44
C GLU A 60 -2.41 -1.34 -1.09
N MET A 61 -1.73 -2.48 -1.00
CA MET A 61 -0.45 -2.67 -1.66
C MET A 61 -0.59 -2.62 -3.20
N MET A 62 -1.63 -3.24 -3.77
CA MET A 62 -1.91 -3.16 -5.21
C MET A 62 -2.15 -1.71 -5.67
N LYS A 63 -2.93 -0.92 -4.93
CA LYS A 63 -3.11 0.52 -5.20
C LYS A 63 -1.78 1.27 -5.17
N PHE A 64 -0.93 0.93 -4.21
CA PHE A 64 0.37 1.57 -4.09
C PHE A 64 1.28 1.24 -5.29
N MET A 65 1.27 0.00 -5.79
CA MET A 65 2.02 -0.38 -7.01
C MET A 65 1.53 0.38 -8.23
N ILE A 66 0.23 0.55 -8.41
CA ILE A 66 -0.35 1.37 -9.49
C ILE A 66 0.12 2.83 -9.33
N THR A 67 0.15 3.36 -8.11
CA THR A 67 0.63 4.72 -7.84
C THR A 67 2.12 4.86 -8.18
N ILE A 68 2.95 3.86 -7.87
CA ILE A 68 4.37 3.82 -8.27
C ILE A 68 4.48 3.93 -9.79
N THR A 69 3.70 3.12 -10.52
CA THR A 69 3.68 3.17 -11.99
C THR A 69 3.30 4.57 -12.49
N ILE A 70 2.17 5.12 -12.04
CA ILE A 70 1.69 6.46 -12.43
C ILE A 70 2.77 7.54 -12.20
N GLN A 71 3.51 7.45 -11.12
CA GLN A 71 4.52 8.45 -10.77
C GLN A 71 5.80 8.35 -11.59
N ASN A 72 6.08 7.19 -12.21
CA ASN A 72 7.36 6.89 -12.84
C ASN A 72 7.30 6.64 -14.35
N ILE A 73 6.13 6.47 -14.96
CA ILE A 73 5.97 6.41 -16.42
C ILE A 73 5.99 7.83 -17.02
N GLU A 74 6.46 7.95 -18.24
CA GLU A 74 6.53 9.24 -18.96
C GLU A 74 5.26 9.53 -19.79
N ASN A 75 4.58 8.50 -20.25
CA ASN A 75 3.39 8.61 -21.09
C ASN A 75 2.18 9.18 -20.33
N GLU A 76 1.82 10.45 -20.60
CA GLU A 76 0.74 11.17 -19.93
C GLU A 76 -0.66 10.57 -20.21
N GLU A 77 -0.89 10.00 -21.40
CA GLU A 77 -2.15 9.32 -21.71
C GLU A 77 -2.33 8.08 -20.84
N LEU A 78 -1.26 7.30 -20.69
CA LEU A 78 -1.22 6.11 -19.85
C LEU A 78 -1.39 6.46 -18.38
N LYS A 79 -0.76 7.55 -17.88
CA LYS A 79 -1.00 8.09 -16.54
C LYS A 79 -2.46 8.42 -16.31
N SER A 80 -3.07 9.12 -17.28
CA SER A 80 -4.49 9.49 -17.21
C SER A 80 -5.40 8.25 -17.14
N LYS A 81 -5.13 7.22 -17.96
CA LYS A 81 -5.88 5.96 -17.94
C LYS A 81 -5.76 5.26 -16.58
N LEU A 82 -4.55 5.09 -16.07
CA LEU A 82 -4.32 4.47 -14.77
C LEU A 82 -4.97 5.27 -13.62
N GLY A 83 -4.88 6.60 -13.67
CA GLY A 83 -5.55 7.49 -12.71
C GLY A 83 -7.07 7.34 -12.71
N LYS A 84 -7.69 7.21 -13.89
CA LYS A 84 -9.13 6.93 -14.00
C LYS A 84 -9.50 5.56 -13.41
N ILE A 85 -8.70 4.53 -13.66
CA ILE A 85 -8.90 3.21 -13.06
C ILE A 85 -8.84 3.29 -11.53
N MET A 86 -7.88 4.04 -10.98
CA MET A 86 -7.76 4.23 -9.54
C MET A 86 -8.95 4.99 -8.92
N ASN A 87 -9.39 6.07 -9.58
CA ASN A 87 -10.37 6.99 -9.00
C ASN A 87 -11.81 6.55 -9.19
N ASN A 88 -12.17 6.00 -10.37
CA ASN A 88 -13.58 5.79 -10.72
C ASN A 88 -14.24 4.64 -9.97
N LYS A 89 -13.49 3.72 -9.35
CA LYS A 89 -14.10 2.48 -8.85
C LYS A 89 -14.01 2.24 -7.36
N ASN A 90 -13.19 2.99 -6.64
CA ASN A 90 -13.31 3.06 -5.19
C ASN A 90 -14.67 3.67 -4.75
N LEU A 91 -15.23 4.55 -5.57
CA LEU A 91 -16.51 5.21 -5.27
C LEU A 91 -17.70 4.29 -5.59
N GLU A 92 -17.69 3.63 -6.74
CA GLU A 92 -18.76 2.68 -7.13
C GLU A 92 -18.83 1.49 -6.18
N LEU A 93 -17.68 0.92 -5.79
CA LEU A 93 -17.65 -0.16 -4.81
C LEU A 93 -18.11 0.26 -3.42
N LYS A 94 -17.67 1.41 -2.92
CA LYS A 94 -18.19 1.94 -1.65
C LYS A 94 -19.70 2.15 -1.71
N ASN A 95 -20.21 2.67 -2.83
CA ASN A 95 -21.64 2.88 -3.00
C ASN A 95 -22.41 1.55 -3.06
N ILE A 96 -21.92 0.57 -3.82
CA ILE A 96 -22.51 -0.78 -3.89
C ILE A 96 -22.49 -1.46 -2.52
N LEU A 97 -21.42 -1.30 -1.76
CA LEU A 97 -21.24 -1.96 -0.46
C LEU A 97 -22.01 -1.27 0.67
N ASN A 98 -22.11 0.05 0.65
CA ASN A 98 -22.98 0.76 1.59
C ASN A 98 -24.46 0.41 1.38
N THR A 99 -24.81 -0.12 0.22
CA THR A 99 -26.17 -0.53 -0.13
C THR A 99 -26.42 -2.05 0.00
N VAL A 100 -25.38 -2.85 0.25
CA VAL A 100 -25.48 -4.33 0.34
C VAL A 100 -26.22 -4.85 1.59
N ASN A 101 -26.52 -4.00 2.56
CA ASN A 101 -27.39 -4.38 3.66
C ASN A 101 -28.89 -4.57 3.27
N ASP A 102 -29.25 -4.29 2.01
CA ASP A 102 -30.58 -4.47 1.45
C ASP A 102 -30.57 -5.69 0.50
N GLU A 103 -31.57 -6.58 0.60
CA GLU A 103 -31.69 -7.80 -0.22
C GLU A 103 -31.65 -7.51 -1.73
N LYS A 104 -32.26 -6.40 -2.18
CA LYS A 104 -32.23 -5.96 -3.58
C LYS A 104 -30.83 -5.64 -4.10
N ASN A 105 -29.94 -5.21 -3.21
CA ASN A 105 -28.55 -4.87 -3.58
C ASN A 105 -27.66 -6.09 -3.59
N TYR A 106 -27.97 -7.12 -2.80
CA TYR A 106 -27.32 -8.42 -2.86
C TYR A 106 -27.58 -9.11 -4.22
N GLU A 107 -28.81 -9.07 -4.75
CA GLU A 107 -29.13 -9.60 -6.09
C GLU A 107 -28.37 -8.87 -7.20
N LYS A 108 -28.29 -7.53 -7.12
CA LYS A 108 -27.52 -6.74 -8.07
C LYS A 108 -26.01 -7.06 -8.00
N LEU A 109 -25.48 -7.30 -6.81
CA LEU A 109 -24.11 -7.72 -6.63
C LEU A 109 -23.84 -9.09 -7.24
N LEU A 110 -24.74 -10.07 -7.00
CA LEU A 110 -24.64 -11.40 -7.60
C LEU A 110 -24.67 -11.32 -9.13
N LEU A 111 -25.57 -10.54 -9.70
CA LEU A 111 -25.67 -10.33 -11.15
C LEU A 111 -24.39 -9.69 -11.73
N ALA A 112 -23.85 -8.69 -11.05
CA ALA A 112 -22.58 -8.08 -11.44
C ALA A 112 -21.39 -9.06 -11.38
N LEU A 113 -21.37 -9.91 -10.35
CA LEU A 113 -20.36 -10.95 -10.20
C LEU A 113 -20.52 -12.09 -11.22
N GLU A 114 -21.73 -12.42 -11.59
CA GLU A 114 -22.02 -13.40 -12.64
C GLU A 114 -21.44 -12.94 -13.98
N ILE A 115 -21.71 -11.69 -14.38
CA ILE A 115 -21.16 -11.07 -15.60
C ILE A 115 -19.61 -11.03 -15.56
N LEU A 116 -19.04 -10.76 -14.41
CA LEU A 116 -17.58 -10.71 -14.22
C LEU A 116 -16.96 -12.11 -14.15
N SER A 117 -17.72 -13.12 -13.72
CA SER A 117 -17.27 -14.52 -13.62
C SER A 117 -16.96 -15.14 -14.98
N GLU A 118 -17.61 -14.66 -16.03
CA GLU A 118 -17.31 -15.04 -17.41
C GLU A 118 -15.93 -14.55 -17.88
N LYS A 119 -15.42 -13.50 -17.26
CA LYS A 119 -14.17 -12.83 -17.64
C LYS A 119 -12.96 -13.23 -16.81
N SER A 120 -13.13 -13.82 -15.62
CA SER A 120 -12.04 -14.15 -14.72
C SER A 120 -12.33 -15.33 -13.79
N ASN A 121 -11.41 -16.29 -13.71
CA ASN A 121 -11.51 -17.43 -12.79
C ASN A 121 -11.58 -17.03 -11.32
N THR A 122 -11.03 -15.88 -10.96
CA THR A 122 -11.08 -15.36 -9.58
C THR A 122 -12.49 -14.92 -9.23
N PHE A 123 -13.17 -14.23 -10.14
CA PHE A 123 -14.59 -13.85 -9.99
C PHE A 123 -15.49 -15.07 -9.96
N LYS A 124 -15.23 -16.06 -10.81
CA LYS A 124 -15.98 -17.32 -10.83
C LYS A 124 -15.93 -18.03 -9.49
N LYS A 125 -14.75 -18.18 -8.89
CA LYS A 125 -14.58 -18.79 -7.56
C LYS A 125 -15.26 -17.97 -6.47
N LEU A 126 -15.26 -16.64 -6.57
CA LEU A 126 -15.92 -15.76 -5.61
C LEU A 126 -17.43 -15.86 -5.71
N PHE A 127 -17.96 -15.81 -6.93
CA PHE A 127 -19.38 -15.99 -7.23
C PHE A 127 -19.90 -17.33 -6.71
N GLU A 128 -19.22 -18.44 -7.03
CA GLU A 128 -19.57 -19.77 -6.54
C GLU A 128 -19.59 -19.88 -5.02
N ARG A 129 -18.69 -19.19 -4.31
CA ARG A 129 -18.66 -19.16 -2.84
C ARG A 129 -19.82 -18.36 -2.27
N LEU A 130 -20.19 -17.25 -2.87
CA LEU A 130 -21.28 -16.39 -2.42
C LEU A 130 -22.64 -17.06 -2.66
N VAL A 131 -22.81 -17.72 -3.80
CA VAL A 131 -24.03 -18.47 -4.12
C VAL A 131 -24.21 -19.66 -3.17
N LYS A 132 -23.12 -20.37 -2.83
CA LYS A 132 -23.15 -21.53 -1.92
C LYS A 132 -23.38 -21.16 -0.44
N ASN A 133 -23.01 -19.94 -0.01
CA ASN A 133 -23.11 -19.55 1.40
C ASN A 133 -23.44 -18.06 1.59
N PRO A 134 -24.70 -17.66 1.35
CA PRO A 134 -25.14 -16.26 1.50
C PRO A 134 -24.97 -15.71 2.93
N LEU A 135 -25.07 -16.56 3.96
CA LEU A 135 -24.90 -16.18 5.37
C LEU A 135 -23.46 -15.78 5.73
N ASN A 136 -22.47 -16.29 5.01
CA ASN A 136 -21.07 -15.88 5.19
C ASN A 136 -20.80 -14.43 4.75
N PHE A 137 -21.70 -13.83 3.98
CA PHE A 137 -21.60 -12.44 3.57
C PHE A 137 -21.83 -11.49 4.76
N LYS A 138 -22.81 -11.78 5.61
CA LYS A 138 -23.15 -10.95 6.80
C LYS A 138 -22.06 -11.01 7.88
N THR A 139 -21.33 -12.14 8.00
CA THR A 139 -20.33 -12.36 9.05
C THR A 139 -18.89 -12.06 8.61
N LYS A 140 -18.62 -11.97 7.30
CA LYS A 140 -17.29 -11.75 6.72
C LYS A 140 -17.29 -10.65 5.65
N SER A 141 -18.14 -9.62 5.83
CA SER A 141 -18.29 -8.52 4.88
C SER A 141 -16.96 -7.90 4.45
N ASP A 142 -16.04 -7.66 5.38
CA ASP A 142 -14.73 -7.05 5.06
C ASP A 142 -13.85 -7.94 4.18
N GLN A 143 -13.86 -9.26 4.39
CA GLN A 143 -13.06 -10.19 3.58
C GLN A 143 -13.64 -10.37 2.18
N VAL A 144 -14.98 -10.38 2.07
CA VAL A 144 -15.67 -10.45 0.78
C VAL A 144 -15.43 -9.16 0.01
N LEU A 145 -15.54 -8.01 0.68
CA LEU A 145 -15.23 -6.71 0.11
C LEU A 145 -13.81 -6.66 -0.45
N GLU A 146 -12.83 -7.07 0.33
CA GLU A 146 -11.43 -7.09 -0.08
C GLU A 146 -11.21 -7.98 -1.32
N ASN A 147 -11.84 -9.15 -1.35
CA ASN A 147 -11.75 -10.05 -2.50
C ASN A 147 -12.42 -9.47 -3.76
N LEU A 148 -13.56 -8.77 -3.62
CA LEU A 148 -14.21 -8.05 -4.69
C LEU A 148 -13.34 -6.94 -5.24
N GLN A 149 -12.75 -6.14 -4.37
CA GLN A 149 -11.85 -5.06 -4.75
C GLN A 149 -10.63 -5.58 -5.52
N LYS A 150 -10.01 -6.68 -5.05
CA LYS A 150 -8.90 -7.35 -5.74
C LYS A 150 -9.29 -7.82 -7.12
N ALA A 151 -10.44 -8.49 -7.21
CA ALA A 151 -10.93 -9.06 -8.45
C ALA A 151 -11.29 -7.97 -9.48
N MET A 152 -11.88 -6.87 -9.03
CA MET A 152 -12.18 -5.73 -9.90
C MET A 152 -10.92 -5.06 -10.43
N LEU A 153 -9.92 -4.78 -9.58
CA LEU A 153 -8.65 -4.26 -10.07
C LEU A 153 -8.05 -5.17 -11.13
N SER A 154 -8.01 -6.48 -10.88
CA SER A 154 -7.49 -7.45 -11.84
C SER A 154 -8.23 -7.38 -13.19
N SER A 155 -9.58 -7.20 -13.19
CA SER A 155 -10.37 -7.15 -14.42
C SER A 155 -10.05 -5.94 -15.31
N TYR A 156 -9.63 -4.81 -14.71
CA TYR A 156 -9.25 -3.62 -15.48
C TYR A 156 -7.95 -3.80 -16.25
N PHE A 157 -7.03 -4.54 -15.66
CA PHE A 157 -5.75 -4.82 -16.27
C PHE A 157 -5.80 -5.96 -17.31
N MET A 158 -7.00 -6.53 -17.57
CA MET A 158 -7.20 -7.51 -18.65
C MET A 158 -7.27 -6.87 -20.05
N ASP A 159 -7.31 -5.53 -20.16
CA ASP A 159 -7.22 -4.85 -21.45
C ASP A 159 -5.83 -5.07 -22.07
N LYS A 160 -5.80 -5.85 -23.17
CA LYS A 160 -4.55 -6.17 -23.88
C LYS A 160 -3.82 -4.94 -24.41
N ASN A 161 -4.55 -3.88 -24.79
CA ASN A 161 -3.92 -2.64 -25.26
C ASN A 161 -3.21 -1.91 -24.10
N LEU A 162 -3.84 -1.87 -22.92
CA LEU A 162 -3.22 -1.33 -21.73
C LEU A 162 -1.98 -2.13 -21.33
N GLN A 163 -2.07 -3.45 -21.33
CA GLN A 163 -0.93 -4.33 -21.04
C GLN A 163 0.21 -4.10 -22.03
N HIS A 164 -0.06 -4.04 -23.32
CA HIS A 164 0.96 -3.77 -24.34
C HIS A 164 1.64 -2.42 -24.14
N GLN A 165 0.86 -1.36 -23.85
CA GLN A 165 1.42 -0.05 -23.58
C GLN A 165 2.34 -0.03 -22.35
N LEU A 166 1.95 -0.76 -21.27
CA LEU A 166 2.76 -0.89 -20.06
C LEU A 166 4.05 -1.68 -20.30
N ILE A 167 4.00 -2.75 -21.11
CA ILE A 167 5.19 -3.55 -21.47
C ILE A 167 6.21 -2.72 -22.27
N MET A 168 5.75 -1.73 -23.04
CA MET A 168 6.64 -0.84 -23.80
C MET A 168 7.35 0.22 -22.95
N GLU A 169 6.91 0.42 -21.70
CA GLU A 169 7.60 1.27 -20.71
C GLU A 169 8.82 0.53 -20.12
N ILE A 170 9.78 1.31 -19.61
CA ILE A 170 10.96 0.75 -18.94
C ILE A 170 10.52 -0.05 -17.69
N PRO A 171 10.99 -1.30 -17.51
CA PRO A 171 10.62 -2.10 -16.35
C PRO A 171 11.10 -1.44 -15.05
N ILE A 172 10.27 -1.52 -14.02
CA ILE A 172 10.55 -1.00 -12.69
C ILE A 172 10.99 -2.16 -11.79
N ALA A 173 12.27 -2.23 -11.44
CA ALA A 173 12.75 -3.20 -10.44
C ALA A 173 12.32 -2.75 -9.02
N VAL A 174 11.55 -3.57 -8.32
CA VAL A 174 11.06 -3.31 -6.96
C VAL A 174 11.64 -4.33 -5.99
N ILE A 175 12.44 -3.86 -5.05
CA ILE A 175 13.02 -4.67 -3.97
C ILE A 175 12.11 -4.54 -2.76
N LEU A 176 11.67 -5.68 -2.22
CA LEU A 176 10.70 -5.78 -1.13
C LEU A 176 11.02 -6.97 -0.22
N ASP A 177 10.46 -6.96 0.96
CA ASP A 177 10.61 -8.07 1.91
C ASP A 177 9.73 -9.28 1.57
N ASN A 178 9.82 -10.34 2.37
CA ASN A 178 9.05 -11.58 2.21
C ASN A 178 7.70 -11.55 2.95
N TYR A 179 7.07 -10.39 3.11
CA TYR A 179 5.75 -10.32 3.70
C TYR A 179 4.72 -11.08 2.85
N SER A 180 3.81 -11.82 3.48
CA SER A 180 2.89 -12.74 2.80
C SER A 180 2.01 -12.08 1.74
N VAL A 181 1.72 -10.79 1.88
CA VAL A 181 0.97 -9.98 0.91
C VAL A 181 1.70 -9.91 -0.44
N HIS A 182 3.03 -9.86 -0.43
CA HIS A 182 3.87 -9.76 -1.62
C HIS A 182 3.93 -11.06 -2.44
N HIS A 183 3.48 -12.16 -1.86
CA HIS A 183 3.38 -13.49 -2.52
C HIS A 183 1.96 -13.82 -2.98
N ALA A 184 0.98 -12.94 -2.76
CA ALA A 184 -0.37 -13.16 -3.23
C ALA A 184 -0.41 -13.19 -4.76
N THR A 185 -0.98 -14.24 -5.36
CA THR A 185 -1.05 -14.42 -6.82
C THR A 185 -1.59 -13.18 -7.54
N VAL A 186 -2.66 -12.58 -7.01
CA VAL A 186 -3.25 -11.38 -7.61
C VAL A 186 -2.32 -10.17 -7.56
N PHE A 187 -1.47 -10.07 -6.55
CA PHE A 187 -0.47 -9.01 -6.43
C PHE A 187 0.66 -9.20 -7.45
N THR A 188 1.19 -10.41 -7.57
CA THR A 188 2.26 -10.73 -8.53
C THR A 188 1.79 -10.59 -9.97
N GLU A 189 0.57 -11.04 -10.28
CA GLU A 189 -0.05 -10.83 -11.60
C GLU A 189 -0.18 -9.34 -11.95
N LEU A 190 -0.66 -8.51 -11.00
CA LEU A 190 -0.72 -7.08 -11.20
C LEU A 190 0.66 -6.46 -11.47
N CYS A 191 1.67 -6.82 -10.68
CA CYS A 191 3.02 -6.31 -10.87
C CYS A 191 3.59 -6.69 -12.23
N ASN A 192 3.35 -7.92 -12.69
CA ASN A 192 3.75 -8.35 -14.04
C ASN A 192 3.07 -7.49 -15.12
N ILE A 193 1.77 -7.22 -15.01
CA ILE A 193 1.03 -6.36 -15.93
C ILE A 193 1.57 -4.92 -15.92
N LEU A 194 1.96 -4.43 -14.74
CA LEU A 194 2.55 -3.09 -14.57
C LEU A 194 4.02 -3.00 -15.02
N ASN A 195 4.56 -4.04 -15.64
CA ASN A 195 5.97 -4.15 -16.05
C ASN A 195 6.94 -3.93 -14.89
N MET A 196 6.66 -4.58 -13.75
CA MET A 196 7.48 -4.52 -12.55
C MET A 196 8.18 -5.85 -12.28
N ASP A 197 9.49 -5.80 -12.08
CA ASP A 197 10.31 -6.92 -11.63
C ASP A 197 10.40 -6.94 -10.12
N LEU A 198 9.82 -7.95 -9.47
CA LEU A 198 9.83 -8.11 -8.02
C LEU A 198 11.07 -8.88 -7.57
N ILE A 199 11.88 -8.25 -6.71
CA ILE A 199 13.09 -8.82 -6.12
C ILE A 199 12.87 -8.96 -4.62
N HIS A 200 12.65 -10.19 -4.16
CA HIS A 200 12.43 -10.46 -2.75
C HIS A 200 13.74 -10.54 -1.97
N LEU A 201 13.83 -9.78 -0.88
CA LEU A 201 14.94 -9.89 0.06
C LEU A 201 14.92 -11.23 0.80
N PRO A 202 16.09 -11.72 1.25
CA PRO A 202 16.11 -12.90 2.11
C PRO A 202 15.25 -12.69 3.36
N PRO A 203 14.64 -13.76 3.92
CA PRO A 203 13.90 -13.67 5.17
C PRO A 203 14.74 -13.05 6.29
N TYR A 204 14.09 -12.27 7.16
CA TYR A 204 14.73 -11.61 8.32
C TYR A 204 15.92 -10.72 7.99
N SER A 205 15.91 -10.08 6.83
CA SER A 205 17.02 -9.28 6.33
C SER A 205 16.71 -7.79 6.13
N PRO A 206 16.10 -7.09 7.10
CA PRO A 206 15.70 -5.67 6.96
C PRO A 206 16.90 -4.74 6.74
N LYS A 207 18.10 -5.14 7.16
CA LYS A 207 19.35 -4.39 6.94
C LYS A 207 19.70 -4.17 5.47
N TYR A 208 19.14 -4.98 4.57
CA TYR A 208 19.33 -4.85 3.13
C TYR A 208 18.24 -4.02 2.45
N ASN A 209 17.25 -3.53 3.22
CA ASN A 209 16.26 -2.60 2.70
C ASN A 209 16.55 -1.17 3.20
N PRO A 210 17.13 -0.29 2.37
CA PRO A 210 17.49 1.07 2.77
C PRO A 210 16.34 1.90 3.32
N ILE A 211 15.11 1.68 2.86
CA ILE A 211 13.93 2.41 3.33
C ILE A 211 13.66 2.18 4.83
N GLU A 212 14.12 1.08 5.39
CA GLU A 212 14.04 0.83 6.83
C GLU A 212 14.82 1.88 7.66
N GLN A 213 15.91 2.42 7.11
CA GLN A 213 16.65 3.50 7.76
C GLN A 213 15.87 4.82 7.69
N VAL A 214 15.11 5.03 6.62
CA VAL A 214 14.19 6.17 6.49
C VAL A 214 13.14 6.09 7.60
N TRP A 215 12.51 4.93 7.78
CA TRP A 215 11.51 4.72 8.84
C TRP A 215 12.09 4.93 10.23
N ARG A 216 13.26 4.40 10.50
CA ARG A 216 13.95 4.59 11.80
C ARG A 216 14.16 6.06 12.10
N THR A 217 14.62 6.83 11.11
CA THR A 217 14.86 8.28 11.27
C THR A 217 13.57 9.03 11.51
N ILE A 218 12.51 8.75 10.76
CA ILE A 218 11.20 9.40 10.91
C ILE A 218 10.60 9.08 12.28
N LYS A 219 10.58 7.82 12.68
CA LYS A 219 10.07 7.40 14.00
C LYS A 219 10.83 8.07 15.16
N ALA A 220 12.15 8.17 15.04
CA ALA A 220 12.96 8.85 16.03
C ALA A 220 12.65 10.35 16.16
N LYS A 221 12.30 11.01 15.06
CA LYS A 221 11.88 12.42 15.07
C LYS A 221 10.46 12.59 15.59
N ILE A 222 9.53 11.73 15.21
CA ILE A 222 8.14 11.72 15.68
C ILE A 222 8.09 11.49 17.19
N SER A 223 8.88 10.55 17.71
CA SER A 223 8.91 10.23 19.14
C SER A 223 9.32 11.40 20.06
N ARG A 224 9.91 12.46 19.49
CA ARG A 224 10.32 13.68 20.22
C ARG A 224 9.25 14.78 20.22
N LYS A 225 8.16 14.59 19.46
CA LYS A 225 7.12 15.60 19.28
C LYS A 225 5.88 15.26 20.10
N PHE A 226 5.18 16.28 20.57
CA PHE A 226 3.89 16.13 21.22
C PHE A 226 2.79 16.22 20.13
N ILE A 227 2.12 15.10 19.86
CA ILE A 227 1.20 14.96 18.73
C ILE A 227 -0.17 14.53 19.25
N THR A 228 -1.19 15.32 18.98
CA THR A 228 -2.55 15.16 19.52
C THR A 228 -3.60 14.81 18.46
N SER A 229 -3.27 14.90 17.15
CA SER A 229 -4.21 14.53 16.09
C SER A 229 -3.56 13.68 15.00
N ILE A 230 -4.39 12.93 14.27
CA ILE A 230 -3.94 12.09 13.16
C ILE A 230 -3.43 12.94 11.98
N GLU A 231 -4.03 14.09 11.74
CA GLU A 231 -3.63 15.04 10.71
C GLU A 231 -2.24 15.60 11.01
N GLN A 232 -2.00 15.96 12.27
CA GLN A 232 -0.69 16.42 12.74
C GLN A 232 0.36 15.33 12.57
N LEU A 233 0.04 14.07 12.92
CA LEU A 233 0.95 12.94 12.75
C LEU A 233 1.29 12.71 11.27
N LYS A 234 0.28 12.71 10.38
CA LYS A 234 0.47 12.59 8.94
C LYS A 234 1.33 13.70 8.37
N PHE A 235 1.03 14.95 8.72
CA PHE A 235 1.78 16.13 8.26
C PHE A 235 3.26 16.06 8.67
N ILE A 236 3.52 15.70 9.93
CA ILE A 236 4.89 15.54 10.43
C ILE A 236 5.60 14.41 9.68
N PHE A 237 4.94 13.27 9.51
CA PHE A 237 5.49 12.12 8.80
C PHE A 237 5.90 12.48 7.36
N GLU A 238 5.01 13.14 6.60
CA GLU A 238 5.28 13.54 5.22
C GLU A 238 6.46 14.52 5.12
N ASN A 239 6.52 15.52 6.02
CA ASN A 239 7.61 16.48 6.01
C ASN A 239 8.95 15.82 6.36
N GLU A 240 8.98 14.94 7.36
CA GLU A 240 10.19 14.22 7.73
C GLU A 240 10.62 13.25 6.62
N PHE A 241 9.66 12.57 5.97
CA PHE A 241 9.95 11.72 4.83
C PHE A 241 10.60 12.51 3.69
N LYS A 242 10.02 13.64 3.29
CA LYS A 242 10.59 14.52 2.24
C LYS A 242 11.99 15.01 2.60
N GLN A 243 12.22 15.40 3.85
CA GLN A 243 13.55 15.84 4.30
C GLN A 243 14.60 14.73 4.23
N VAL A 244 14.25 13.52 4.66
CA VAL A 244 15.17 12.38 4.66
C VAL A 244 15.49 11.93 3.23
N ILE A 245 14.48 11.82 2.36
CA ILE A 245 14.65 11.37 0.98
C ILE A 245 15.43 12.40 0.13
N ASN A 246 15.23 13.69 0.35
CA ASN A 246 15.93 14.74 -0.40
C ASN A 246 17.35 15.02 0.14
N ASN A 247 17.72 14.44 1.26
CA ASN A 247 19.06 14.61 1.81
C ASN A 247 20.01 13.56 1.24
N GLU A 248 20.73 13.92 0.17
CA GLU A 248 21.67 13.04 -0.53
C GLU A 248 22.72 12.41 0.40
N SER A 249 23.17 13.12 1.45
CA SER A 249 24.15 12.57 2.41
C SER A 249 23.59 11.39 3.20
N TYR A 250 22.28 11.32 3.38
CA TYR A 250 21.63 10.24 4.11
C TYR A 250 21.61 8.94 3.32
N TRP A 251 21.21 8.99 2.05
CA TRP A 251 21.02 7.76 1.28
C TRP A 251 22.25 7.37 0.45
N LYS A 252 23.13 8.28 0.04
CA LYS A 252 24.43 7.94 -0.59
C LYS A 252 25.24 6.99 0.30
N ASN A 253 25.28 7.23 1.60
CA ASN A 253 26.00 6.39 2.55
C ASN A 253 25.35 5.02 2.79
N TRP A 254 24.06 4.86 2.47
CA TRP A 254 23.37 3.59 2.64
C TRP A 254 23.35 2.78 1.35
N LEU A 255 23.19 3.46 0.22
CA LEU A 255 23.07 2.81 -1.09
C LEU A 255 24.42 2.46 -1.71
N TRP A 256 25.51 3.15 -1.36
CA TRP A 256 26.81 2.86 -1.94
C TRP A 256 27.28 1.40 -1.75
N LYS A 257 26.72 0.70 -0.74
CA LYS A 257 26.97 -0.72 -0.49
C LYS A 257 26.22 -1.64 -1.48
N PHE A 258 25.28 -1.09 -2.22
CA PHE A 258 24.43 -1.80 -3.17
C PHE A 258 24.66 -1.34 -4.62
N LEU A 259 25.43 -0.29 -4.82
CA LEU A 259 25.93 0.20 -6.10
C LEU A 259 27.38 -0.22 -6.32
#